data_459b1ccb982c50d5b0ce143b20d23c6a
#
_entry.id   459b1ccb982c50d5b0ce143b20d23c6a
#
_cell.length_a   1.000
_cell.length_b   1.000
_cell.length_c   1.000
_cell.angle_alpha   90.00
_cell.angle_beta   90.00
_cell.angle_gamma   90.00
#
_symmetry.space_group_name_H-M   'P 1'
#
loop_
_entity.id
_entity.type
_entity.pdbx_description
1 polymer ?
#
loop_
_entity_poly.entity_id
_entity_poly.type
_entity_poly.pdbx_seq_one_letter_code
_entity_poly.pdbx_strand_id
1 'polypeptide(L)'
;MKVANPHPMMVSMSVRSSHLMEVVMSVALPTLRVGDPVRYQSLSVFPLFSDGNGGVEYRLSDEALSDESIAVEEVDESGSVPDLLVENKGDIRVLFLEGEELIGAKQNRILNTSVLVAAHSTTKIPVSCVEQGRWGYKSRYFGSSGSHSSPSMRRVVKSSVSRAIRAKRGHSSDQGAVWKEVASLHATHGVSSDTSAMSDAYDMHRGRIEEYQERLKYVDGATGA
;
A
#
# COMPACT_ATOMS: atom_id res chain seq x y z
N MET A 1 -10.17 -5.29 40.53
CA MET A 1 -10.60 -4.24 39.59
C MET A 1 -11.25 -4.95 38.40
N LYS A 2 -12.57 -4.82 38.20
CA LYS A 2 -13.27 -5.48 37.08
C LYS A 2 -12.94 -4.71 35.82
N VAL A 3 -12.20 -5.33 34.89
CA VAL A 3 -11.97 -4.80 33.55
C VAL A 3 -13.30 -4.92 32.79
N ALA A 4 -13.85 -3.78 32.37
CA ALA A 4 -15.07 -3.75 31.56
C ALA A 4 -14.77 -4.39 30.20
N ASN A 5 -15.61 -5.34 29.81
CA ASN A 5 -15.58 -5.96 28.47
C ASN A 5 -15.85 -4.87 27.42
N PRO A 6 -14.97 -4.63 26.45
CA PRO A 6 -15.26 -3.67 25.40
C PRO A 6 -16.37 -4.23 24.50
N HIS A 7 -17.46 -3.47 24.36
CA HIS A 7 -18.46 -3.75 23.35
C HIS A 7 -17.82 -3.69 21.95
N PRO A 8 -18.21 -4.58 21.03
CA PRO A 8 -17.74 -4.52 19.65
C PRO A 8 -18.14 -3.17 19.04
N MET A 9 -17.17 -2.44 18.52
CA MET A 9 -17.40 -1.19 17.82
C MET A 9 -18.05 -1.51 16.46
N MET A 10 -19.34 -1.21 16.31
CA MET A 10 -20.08 -1.36 15.05
C MET A 10 -19.85 -0.10 14.20
N VAL A 11 -19.20 -0.27 13.05
CA VAL A 11 -19.12 0.80 12.04
C VAL A 11 -20.27 0.56 11.05
N SER A 12 -21.26 1.44 11.05
CA SER A 12 -22.37 1.41 10.11
C SER A 12 -22.09 2.33 8.93
N MET A 13 -22.05 1.78 7.71
CA MET A 13 -22.06 2.56 6.47
C MET A 13 -23.44 2.44 5.82
N SER A 14 -24.14 3.56 5.70
CA SER A 14 -25.44 3.65 5.00
C SER A 14 -25.22 4.14 3.57
N VAL A 15 -25.60 3.35 2.59
CA VAL A 15 -25.64 3.74 1.18
C VAL A 15 -27.12 3.89 0.77
N ARG A 16 -27.55 5.15 0.55
CA ARG A 16 -28.90 5.42 0.04
C ARG A 16 -28.93 5.26 -1.48
N SER A 17 -29.64 4.25 -1.96
CA SER A 17 -30.06 4.13 -3.36
C SER A 17 -31.57 4.37 -3.43
N SER A 18 -32.01 5.18 -4.37
CA SER A 18 -33.42 5.55 -4.58
C SER A 18 -34.21 4.41 -5.21
N HIS A 19 -34.60 3.44 -4.49
CA HIS A 19 -35.43 2.25 -4.66
C HIS A 19 -34.62 1.00 -4.38
N LEU A 20 -34.78 0.47 -3.22
CA LEU A 20 -34.49 -0.87 -2.73
C LEU A 20 -33.63 -0.86 -1.45
N MET A 21 -34.20 -1.46 -0.45
CA MET A 21 -33.63 -1.96 0.80
C MET A 21 -32.26 -1.34 1.19
N GLU A 22 -32.28 -0.64 2.29
CA GLU A 22 -31.08 -0.21 3.01
C GLU A 22 -30.30 -1.47 3.45
N VAL A 23 -29.26 -1.82 2.70
CA VAL A 23 -28.32 -2.87 3.11
C VAL A 23 -27.38 -2.26 4.13
N VAL A 24 -27.68 -2.44 5.40
CA VAL A 24 -26.72 -2.12 6.47
C VAL A 24 -25.67 -3.21 6.48
N MET A 25 -24.52 -2.94 5.88
CA MET A 25 -23.34 -3.79 6.06
C MET A 25 -22.70 -3.47 7.41
N SER A 26 -22.88 -4.35 8.38
CA SER A 26 -22.15 -4.29 9.63
C SER A 26 -20.85 -5.10 9.49
N VAL A 27 -19.71 -4.43 9.63
CA VAL A 27 -18.42 -5.11 9.74
C VAL A 27 -18.13 -5.30 11.23
N ALA A 28 -18.18 -6.54 11.70
CA ALA A 28 -17.74 -6.87 13.05
C ALA A 28 -16.20 -6.91 13.04
N LEU A 29 -15.57 -6.03 13.80
CA LEU A 29 -14.14 -6.11 14.02
C LEU A 29 -13.84 -7.27 14.99
N PRO A 30 -12.79 -8.06 14.73
CA PRO A 30 -12.38 -9.13 15.64
C PRO A 30 -11.98 -8.54 17.00
N THR A 31 -12.13 -9.32 18.06
CA THR A 31 -11.55 -8.97 19.36
C THR A 31 -10.04 -9.02 19.24
N LEU A 32 -9.39 -7.91 19.57
CA LEU A 32 -7.94 -7.78 19.53
C LEU A 32 -7.36 -7.81 20.95
N ARG A 33 -6.31 -8.58 21.14
CA ARG A 33 -5.45 -8.56 22.32
C ARG A 33 -4.13 -7.88 21.94
N VAL A 34 -3.73 -6.87 22.71
CA VAL A 34 -2.45 -6.19 22.54
C VAL A 34 -1.41 -6.94 23.35
N GLY A 35 -0.29 -7.29 22.74
CA GLY A 35 0.85 -7.94 23.41
C GLY A 35 1.86 -6.94 23.96
N ASP A 36 2.91 -7.46 24.57
CA ASP A 36 4.00 -6.66 25.09
C ASP A 36 4.78 -6.01 23.94
N PRO A 37 5.19 -4.74 24.09
CA PRO A 37 5.84 -4.02 22.99
C PRO A 37 7.28 -4.52 22.75
N VAL A 38 7.62 -4.70 21.48
CA VAL A 38 9.02 -4.77 21.04
C VAL A 38 9.51 -3.33 20.83
N ARG A 39 10.68 -3.02 21.38
CA ARG A 39 11.21 -1.65 21.40
C ARG A 39 12.61 -1.58 20.81
N TYR A 40 12.82 -0.58 19.99
CA TYR A 40 14.15 -0.22 19.53
C TYR A 40 14.26 1.29 19.36
N GLN A 41 15.24 1.91 20.00
CA GLN A 41 15.43 3.38 20.07
C GLN A 41 14.11 4.11 20.45
N SER A 42 13.62 4.99 19.56
CA SER A 42 12.39 5.78 19.78
C SER A 42 11.11 5.08 19.36
N LEU A 43 11.19 3.87 18.77
CA LEU A 43 10.03 3.13 18.25
C LEU A 43 9.63 2.01 19.20
N SER A 44 8.33 1.91 19.47
CA SER A 44 7.71 0.80 20.19
C SER A 44 6.60 0.22 19.32
N VAL A 45 6.69 -1.07 19.03
CA VAL A 45 5.70 -1.81 18.22
C VAL A 45 4.94 -2.74 19.16
N PHE A 46 3.61 -2.61 19.18
CA PHE A 46 2.73 -3.42 20.00
C PHE A 46 2.08 -4.49 19.12
N PRO A 47 2.45 -5.79 19.28
CA PRO A 47 1.84 -6.84 18.47
C PRO A 47 0.36 -7.00 18.83
N LEU A 48 -0.46 -7.16 17.81
CA LEU A 48 -1.91 -7.39 17.92
C LEU A 48 -2.21 -8.86 17.63
N PHE A 49 -3.02 -9.48 18.47
CA PHE A 49 -3.46 -10.86 18.31
C PHE A 49 -4.97 -10.89 18.14
N SER A 50 -5.46 -11.73 17.23
CA SER A 50 -6.87 -11.97 16.99
C SER A 50 -7.16 -13.46 16.99
N ASP A 51 -8.28 -13.87 17.59
CA ASP A 51 -8.75 -15.26 17.58
C ASP A 51 -9.48 -15.61 16.26
N GLY A 52 -9.69 -14.62 15.38
CA GLY A 52 -10.35 -14.79 14.08
C GLY A 52 -9.38 -15.10 12.97
N ASN A 53 -9.51 -16.26 12.34
CA ASN A 53 -8.90 -16.49 11.03
C ASN A 53 -9.67 -15.66 10.00
N GLY A 54 -9.02 -14.72 9.34
CA GLY A 54 -9.62 -13.78 8.38
C GLY A 54 -10.28 -14.39 7.15
N GLY A 55 -10.33 -15.69 7.02
CA GLY A 55 -11.13 -16.44 6.03
C GLY A 55 -10.72 -16.27 4.56
N VAL A 56 -9.84 -15.34 4.24
CA VAL A 56 -9.35 -15.10 2.87
C VAL A 56 -7.86 -15.39 2.82
N GLU A 57 -7.50 -16.43 2.07
CA GLU A 57 -6.10 -16.74 1.79
C GLU A 57 -5.56 -15.77 0.75
N TYR A 58 -4.42 -15.17 1.03
CA TYR A 58 -3.70 -14.29 0.11
C TYR A 58 -2.19 -14.32 0.39
N ARG A 59 -1.44 -13.87 -0.61
CA ARG A 59 -0.01 -13.57 -0.51
C ARG A 59 0.20 -12.07 -0.65
N LEU A 60 1.32 -11.55 -0.14
CA LEU A 60 1.70 -10.16 -0.39
C LEU A 60 2.32 -10.01 -1.78
N SER A 61 2.20 -8.81 -2.33
CA SER A 61 2.69 -8.47 -3.66
C SER A 61 4.20 -8.67 -3.85
N ASP A 62 5.00 -8.34 -2.83
CA ASP A 62 6.46 -8.48 -2.85
C ASP A 62 6.89 -9.96 -2.95
N GLU A 63 6.24 -10.86 -2.21
CA GLU A 63 6.47 -12.30 -2.30
C GLU A 63 6.12 -12.83 -3.70
N ALA A 64 4.96 -12.44 -4.22
CA ALA A 64 4.47 -12.90 -5.51
C ALA A 64 5.24 -12.30 -6.70
N LEU A 65 5.80 -11.09 -6.56
CA LEU A 65 6.73 -10.51 -7.53
C LEU A 65 8.09 -11.22 -7.51
N SER A 66 8.57 -11.61 -6.32
CA SER A 66 9.86 -12.28 -6.16
C SER A 66 9.91 -13.66 -6.79
N ASP A 67 8.83 -14.42 -6.76
CA ASP A 67 8.73 -15.74 -7.37
C ASP A 67 8.07 -15.76 -8.76
N GLU A 68 7.83 -14.56 -9.33
CA GLU A 68 7.25 -14.37 -10.67
C GLU A 68 5.85 -14.98 -10.86
N SER A 69 5.14 -15.27 -9.76
CA SER A 69 3.74 -15.76 -9.85
C SER A 69 2.78 -14.65 -10.31
N ILE A 70 3.22 -13.38 -10.21
CA ILE A 70 2.55 -12.24 -10.82
C ILE A 70 3.49 -11.46 -11.74
N ALA A 71 2.90 -10.77 -12.71
CA ALA A 71 3.59 -9.80 -13.54
C ALA A 71 2.88 -8.46 -13.48
N VAL A 72 3.63 -7.36 -13.34
CA VAL A 72 3.10 -6.00 -13.36
C VAL A 72 3.75 -5.23 -14.49
N GLU A 73 2.96 -4.65 -15.37
CA GLU A 73 3.45 -3.91 -16.53
C GLU A 73 2.62 -2.65 -16.84
N GLU A 74 3.11 -1.81 -17.74
CA GLU A 74 2.33 -0.68 -18.26
C GLU A 74 1.10 -1.19 -19.00
N VAL A 75 -0.02 -0.42 -18.97
CA VAL A 75 -1.27 -0.82 -19.65
C VAL A 75 -1.12 -0.87 -21.16
N ASP A 76 -0.26 -0.03 -21.71
CA ASP A 76 0.09 0.05 -23.14
C ASP A 76 1.51 0.62 -23.34
N GLU A 77 2.03 0.50 -24.58
CA GLU A 77 3.38 0.97 -24.93
C GLU A 77 3.56 2.48 -24.77
N SER A 78 2.49 3.29 -24.87
CA SER A 78 2.56 4.74 -24.62
C SER A 78 2.72 5.04 -23.13
N GLY A 79 2.29 4.14 -22.28
CA GLY A 79 2.26 4.23 -20.82
C GLY A 79 1.03 5.01 -20.35
N SER A 80 0.18 4.33 -19.58
CA SER A 80 -0.94 4.98 -18.90
C SER A 80 -0.49 5.45 -17.53
N VAL A 81 -0.53 6.75 -17.28
CA VAL A 81 -0.07 7.32 -16.00
C VAL A 81 -0.88 6.83 -14.81
N PRO A 82 -2.23 6.71 -14.88
CA PRO A 82 -3.03 6.42 -13.69
C PRO A 82 -3.16 4.94 -13.33
N ASP A 83 -2.80 4.02 -14.23
CA ASP A 83 -3.04 2.60 -14.04
C ASP A 83 -1.87 1.74 -14.52
N LEU A 84 -1.67 0.60 -13.84
CA LEU A 84 -0.84 -0.50 -14.28
C LEU A 84 -1.69 -1.76 -14.47
N LEU A 85 -1.17 -2.72 -15.23
CA LEU A 85 -1.78 -4.02 -15.45
C LEU A 85 -1.07 -5.06 -14.59
N VAL A 86 -1.83 -5.81 -13.80
CA VAL A 86 -1.33 -6.95 -13.01
C VAL A 86 -1.93 -8.23 -13.58
N GLU A 87 -1.09 -9.16 -13.97
CA GLU A 87 -1.45 -10.53 -14.30
C GLU A 87 -1.07 -11.44 -13.13
N ASN A 88 -2.06 -12.03 -12.47
CA ASN A 88 -1.84 -13.06 -11.45
C ASN A 88 -1.97 -14.45 -12.10
N LYS A 89 -0.83 -15.15 -12.25
CA LYS A 89 -0.72 -16.50 -12.83
C LYS A 89 -0.87 -17.60 -11.78
N GLY A 90 -0.79 -17.24 -10.50
CA GLY A 90 -0.84 -18.17 -9.38
C GLY A 90 -2.25 -18.54 -8.96
N ASP A 91 -2.33 -19.56 -8.11
CA ASP A 91 -3.57 -20.14 -7.58
C ASP A 91 -4.12 -19.36 -6.36
N ILE A 92 -3.33 -18.43 -5.81
CA ILE A 92 -3.64 -17.69 -4.59
C ILE A 92 -3.85 -16.21 -4.94
N ARG A 93 -4.77 -15.54 -4.25
CA ARG A 93 -4.97 -14.09 -4.36
C ARG A 93 -3.72 -13.35 -3.92
N VAL A 94 -3.46 -12.21 -4.54
CA VAL A 94 -2.33 -11.35 -4.18
C VAL A 94 -2.84 -10.00 -3.70
N LEU A 95 -2.40 -9.60 -2.50
CA LEU A 95 -2.73 -8.32 -1.90
C LEU A 95 -1.62 -7.31 -2.18
N PHE A 96 -1.99 -6.24 -2.87
CA PHE A 96 -1.20 -5.02 -2.97
C PHE A 96 -1.68 -4.03 -1.92
N LEU A 97 -0.78 -3.41 -1.18
CA LEU A 97 -1.13 -2.42 -0.17
C LEU A 97 -1.01 -0.98 -0.70
N GLU A 98 -1.91 -0.11 -0.24
CA GLU A 98 -1.84 1.33 -0.51
C GLU A 98 -0.47 1.89 -0.11
N GLY A 99 0.19 2.58 -1.04
CA GLY A 99 1.49 3.20 -0.81
C GLY A 99 2.70 2.31 -1.06
N GLU A 100 2.54 1.05 -1.42
CA GLU A 100 3.65 0.22 -1.92
C GLU A 100 4.29 0.87 -3.14
N GLU A 101 5.62 0.85 -3.21
CA GLU A 101 6.36 1.33 -4.35
C GLU A 101 6.75 0.18 -5.28
N LEU A 102 6.36 0.34 -6.54
CA LEU A 102 6.76 -0.52 -7.66
C LEU A 102 7.82 0.20 -8.48
N ILE A 103 8.96 -0.47 -8.69
CA ILE A 103 10.10 0.09 -9.42
C ILE A 103 10.28 -0.59 -10.77
N GLY A 104 10.68 0.18 -11.78
CA GLY A 104 10.94 -0.35 -13.11
C GLY A 104 10.17 0.36 -14.21
N ALA A 105 9.92 -0.35 -15.31
CA ALA A 105 9.26 0.12 -16.51
C ALA A 105 9.64 1.58 -16.86
N LYS A 106 8.68 2.44 -17.19
CA LYS A 106 8.95 3.84 -17.59
C LYS A 106 9.23 4.78 -16.43
N GLN A 107 8.63 4.55 -15.27
CA GLN A 107 8.80 5.34 -14.04
C GLN A 107 8.38 4.51 -12.83
N ASN A 108 8.95 4.78 -11.67
CA ASN A 108 8.48 4.18 -10.42
C ASN A 108 7.08 4.67 -10.07
N ARG A 109 6.29 3.79 -9.45
CA ARG A 109 4.88 4.03 -9.10
C ARG A 109 4.62 3.70 -7.64
N ILE A 110 3.60 4.32 -7.06
CA ILE A 110 3.00 3.90 -5.78
C ILE A 110 1.52 3.57 -5.96
N LEU A 111 1.03 2.60 -5.20
CA LEU A 111 -0.38 2.22 -5.20
C LEU A 111 -1.24 3.32 -4.57
N ASN A 112 -2.33 3.71 -5.25
CA ASN A 112 -3.29 4.70 -4.77
C ASN A 112 -4.28 4.14 -3.74
N THR A 113 -4.47 2.82 -3.74
CA THR A 113 -5.37 2.08 -2.85
C THR A 113 -4.93 0.63 -2.76
N SER A 114 -5.29 -0.06 -1.68
CA SER A 114 -5.06 -1.50 -1.60
C SER A 114 -5.97 -2.25 -2.56
N VAL A 115 -5.43 -3.28 -3.22
CA VAL A 115 -6.13 -4.09 -4.21
C VAL A 115 -5.84 -5.57 -3.96
N LEU A 116 -6.89 -6.37 -3.87
CA LEU A 116 -6.78 -7.83 -3.82
C LEU A 116 -7.03 -8.40 -5.22
N VAL A 117 -5.96 -8.87 -5.85
CA VAL A 117 -5.99 -9.44 -7.20
C VAL A 117 -6.35 -10.92 -7.11
N ALA A 118 -7.41 -11.35 -7.80
CA ALA A 118 -7.85 -12.75 -7.79
C ALA A 118 -6.80 -13.66 -8.46
N ALA A 119 -6.82 -14.95 -8.08
CA ALA A 119 -6.06 -15.96 -8.77
C ALA A 119 -6.45 -16.04 -10.26
N HIS A 120 -5.50 -16.36 -11.14
CA HIS A 120 -5.70 -16.53 -12.59
C HIS A 120 -6.45 -15.35 -13.25
N SER A 121 -6.10 -14.12 -12.85
CA SER A 121 -6.81 -12.93 -13.33
C SER A 121 -5.86 -11.83 -13.78
N THR A 122 -6.40 -10.96 -14.62
CA THR A 122 -5.75 -9.71 -15.01
C THR A 122 -6.56 -8.54 -14.47
N THR A 123 -5.90 -7.64 -13.76
CA THR A 123 -6.55 -6.52 -13.05
C THR A 123 -5.77 -5.23 -13.27
N LYS A 124 -6.47 -4.13 -13.52
CA LYS A 124 -5.87 -2.80 -13.49
C LYS A 124 -5.77 -2.31 -12.06
N ILE A 125 -4.61 -1.78 -11.68
CA ILE A 125 -4.36 -1.20 -10.37
C ILE A 125 -4.09 0.30 -10.51
N PRO A 126 -4.74 1.17 -9.71
CA PRO A 126 -4.55 2.61 -9.79
C PRO A 126 -3.27 3.03 -9.07
N VAL A 127 -2.45 3.83 -9.74
CA VAL A 127 -1.13 4.24 -9.28
C VAL A 127 -0.87 5.73 -9.46
N SER A 128 0.19 6.22 -8.81
CA SER A 128 0.77 7.55 -9.01
C SER A 128 2.24 7.45 -9.33
N CYS A 129 2.75 8.36 -10.19
CA CYS A 129 4.18 8.44 -10.48
C CYS A 129 4.94 9.05 -9.32
N VAL A 130 6.07 8.43 -8.94
CA VAL A 130 6.97 8.92 -7.88
C VAL A 130 8.42 9.09 -8.36
N GLU A 131 8.60 9.24 -9.68
CA GLU A 131 9.88 9.49 -10.33
C GLU A 131 9.69 10.46 -11.50
N GLN A 132 9.67 11.77 -11.22
CA GLN A 132 9.27 12.79 -12.18
C GLN A 132 10.22 12.94 -13.38
N GLY A 133 11.52 12.74 -13.16
CA GLY A 133 12.56 13.01 -14.16
C GLY A 133 12.81 11.88 -15.17
N ARG A 134 12.16 10.73 -15.02
CA ARG A 134 12.34 9.61 -15.96
C ARG A 134 11.04 9.30 -16.71
N TRP A 135 11.15 9.19 -18.03
CA TRP A 135 10.11 8.66 -18.91
C TRP A 135 10.76 7.78 -19.97
N GLY A 136 11.32 6.66 -19.52
CA GLY A 136 12.02 5.71 -20.36
C GLY A 136 12.12 4.34 -19.69
N TYR A 137 12.00 3.28 -20.49
CA TYR A 137 12.05 1.91 -19.97
C TYR A 137 13.39 1.58 -19.33
N LYS A 138 13.35 1.18 -18.06
CA LYS A 138 14.45 0.56 -17.33
C LYS A 138 14.34 -0.97 -17.34
N SER A 139 13.10 -1.47 -17.41
CA SER A 139 12.73 -2.88 -17.47
C SER A 139 11.38 -3.00 -18.19
N ARG A 140 10.99 -4.22 -18.58
CA ARG A 140 9.64 -4.48 -19.09
C ARG A 140 8.62 -4.50 -17.96
N TYR A 141 8.94 -5.21 -16.88
CA TYR A 141 8.06 -5.42 -15.74
C TYR A 141 8.49 -4.55 -14.56
N PHE A 142 7.54 -4.29 -13.68
CA PHE A 142 7.79 -3.72 -12.38
C PHE A 142 8.21 -4.80 -11.37
N GLY A 143 9.10 -4.42 -10.45
CA GLY A 143 9.41 -5.20 -9.26
C GLY A 143 9.01 -4.43 -7.99
N SER A 144 9.06 -5.08 -6.83
CA SER A 144 8.92 -4.41 -5.55
C SER A 144 10.18 -3.62 -5.21
N SER A 145 10.03 -2.41 -4.67
CA SER A 145 11.15 -1.69 -4.04
C SER A 145 11.46 -2.20 -2.63
N GLY A 146 10.57 -2.98 -2.04
CA GLY A 146 10.59 -3.31 -0.62
C GLY A 146 10.25 -2.13 0.29
N SER A 147 9.80 -1.01 -0.27
CA SER A 147 9.50 0.22 0.46
C SER A 147 8.05 0.63 0.30
N HIS A 148 7.53 1.32 1.33
CA HIS A 148 6.22 1.94 1.32
C HIS A 148 6.38 3.45 1.43
N SER A 149 5.49 4.18 0.79
CA SER A 149 5.47 5.64 0.89
C SER A 149 5.24 6.12 2.33
N SER A 150 5.84 7.26 2.65
CA SER A 150 5.75 7.90 3.97
C SER A 150 4.30 8.17 4.39
N PRO A 151 4.02 8.33 5.69
CA PRO A 151 2.69 8.72 6.16
C PRO A 151 2.18 10.02 5.57
N SER A 152 3.06 10.99 5.29
CA SER A 152 2.71 12.25 4.63
C SER A 152 2.29 12.04 3.19
N MET A 153 3.05 11.24 2.41
CA MET A 153 2.71 10.87 1.04
C MET A 153 1.37 10.13 0.99
N ARG A 154 1.16 9.12 1.84
CA ARG A 154 -0.12 8.39 1.90
C ARG A 154 -1.29 9.31 2.21
N ARG A 155 -1.11 10.31 3.08
CA ARG A 155 -2.14 11.33 3.37
C ARG A 155 -2.49 12.15 2.12
N VAL A 156 -1.49 12.58 1.35
CA VAL A 156 -1.68 13.35 0.10
C VAL A 156 -2.46 12.52 -0.92
N VAL A 157 -2.01 11.29 -1.18
CA VAL A 157 -2.67 10.36 -2.12
C VAL A 157 -4.10 10.09 -1.66
N LYS A 158 -4.31 9.65 -0.43
CA LYS A 158 -5.62 9.27 0.11
C LYS A 158 -6.63 10.42 0.10
N SER A 159 -6.18 11.64 0.41
CA SER A 159 -7.04 12.82 0.36
C SER A 159 -7.53 13.12 -1.05
N SER A 160 -6.65 13.00 -2.05
CA SER A 160 -7.00 13.26 -3.46
C SER A 160 -7.85 12.11 -4.04
N VAL A 161 -7.53 10.87 -3.75
CA VAL A 161 -8.31 9.69 -4.13
C VAL A 161 -9.72 9.76 -3.54
N SER A 162 -9.87 10.09 -2.27
CA SER A 162 -11.19 10.25 -1.64
C SER A 162 -12.04 11.32 -2.31
N ARG A 163 -11.43 12.43 -2.75
CA ARG A 163 -12.12 13.47 -3.54
C ARG A 163 -12.51 12.97 -4.92
N ALA A 164 -11.62 12.21 -5.58
CA ALA A 164 -11.88 11.64 -6.91
C ALA A 164 -13.04 10.64 -6.87
N ILE A 165 -13.07 9.75 -5.88
CA ILE A 165 -14.18 8.79 -5.67
C ILE A 165 -15.50 9.52 -5.48
N ARG A 166 -15.56 10.55 -4.62
CA ARG A 166 -16.78 11.36 -4.42
C ARG A 166 -17.23 12.05 -5.71
N ALA A 167 -16.27 12.44 -6.55
CA ALA A 167 -16.53 13.04 -7.88
C ALA A 167 -16.75 11.99 -8.99
N LYS A 168 -16.86 10.71 -8.67
CA LYS A 168 -17.03 9.58 -9.60
C LYS A 168 -15.90 9.47 -10.65
N ARG A 169 -14.68 9.86 -10.27
CA ARG A 169 -13.48 9.81 -11.13
C ARG A 169 -12.54 8.64 -10.79
N GLY A 170 -13.05 7.59 -10.12
CA GLY A 170 -12.27 6.42 -9.73
C GLY A 170 -11.24 6.73 -8.63
N HIS A 171 -10.14 5.98 -8.62
CA HIS A 171 -9.09 6.05 -7.61
C HIS A 171 -7.89 6.92 -8.06
N SER A 172 -8.12 7.93 -8.88
CA SER A 172 -7.07 8.83 -9.35
C SER A 172 -6.58 9.77 -8.24
N SER A 173 -5.28 9.98 -8.18
CA SER A 173 -4.64 10.94 -7.27
C SER A 173 -4.43 12.30 -7.94
N ASP A 174 -4.00 13.28 -7.15
CA ASP A 174 -3.44 14.55 -7.63
C ASP A 174 -1.94 14.39 -7.86
N GLN A 175 -1.55 14.10 -9.11
CA GLN A 175 -0.16 13.85 -9.46
C GLN A 175 0.77 15.04 -9.14
N GLY A 176 0.28 16.26 -9.28
CA GLY A 176 1.06 17.46 -8.94
C GLY A 176 1.35 17.55 -7.44
N ALA A 177 0.37 17.17 -6.61
CA ALA A 177 0.57 17.09 -5.15
C ALA A 177 1.54 15.97 -4.76
N VAL A 178 1.50 14.82 -5.46
CA VAL A 178 2.45 13.71 -5.25
C VAL A 178 3.89 14.17 -5.54
N TRP A 179 4.15 14.83 -6.67
CA TRP A 179 5.49 15.33 -6.99
C TRP A 179 6.01 16.38 -6.01
N LYS A 180 5.13 17.27 -5.52
CA LYS A 180 5.50 18.23 -4.46
C LYS A 180 5.90 17.51 -3.18
N GLU A 181 5.23 16.42 -2.83
CA GLU A 181 5.54 15.63 -1.64
C GLU A 181 6.88 14.88 -1.80
N VAL A 182 7.19 14.33 -2.99
CA VAL A 182 8.51 13.74 -3.29
C VAL A 182 9.60 14.80 -3.13
N ALA A 183 9.41 15.99 -3.71
CA ALA A 183 10.37 17.08 -3.56
C ALA A 183 10.56 17.52 -2.10
N SER A 184 9.47 17.54 -1.30
CA SER A 184 9.53 17.82 0.14
C SER A 184 10.30 16.75 0.90
N LEU A 185 10.11 15.48 0.56
CA LEU A 185 10.84 14.34 1.14
C LEU A 185 12.34 14.48 0.87
N HIS A 186 12.73 14.76 -0.38
CA HIS A 186 14.12 14.99 -0.77
C HIS A 186 14.74 16.17 -0.01
N ALA A 187 14.04 17.30 0.06
CA ALA A 187 14.52 18.48 0.77
C ALA A 187 14.72 18.20 2.27
N THR A 188 13.79 17.47 2.89
CA THR A 188 13.84 17.13 4.33
C THR A 188 15.03 16.24 4.66
N HIS A 189 15.38 15.33 3.75
CA HIS A 189 16.45 14.35 3.95
C HIS A 189 17.77 14.73 3.27
N GLY A 190 17.84 15.86 2.56
CA GLY A 190 19.05 16.30 1.85
C GLY A 190 19.42 15.37 0.69
N VAL A 191 18.43 14.76 0.03
CA VAL A 191 18.63 13.81 -1.06
C VAL A 191 18.89 14.54 -2.36
N SER A 192 19.92 14.13 -3.08
CA SER A 192 20.15 14.48 -4.49
C SER A 192 19.71 13.30 -5.35
N SER A 193 18.85 13.54 -6.32
CA SER A 193 18.29 12.52 -7.22
C SER A 193 18.25 13.06 -8.64
N ASP A 194 18.83 12.32 -9.57
CA ASP A 194 18.88 12.71 -11.01
C ASP A 194 17.50 12.63 -11.66
N THR A 195 16.66 11.73 -11.19
CA THR A 195 15.30 11.50 -11.74
C THR A 195 14.18 11.93 -10.80
N SER A 196 14.52 12.51 -9.64
CA SER A 196 13.54 12.82 -8.59
C SER A 196 12.74 11.59 -8.17
N ALA A 197 13.39 10.43 -8.03
CA ALA A 197 12.77 9.20 -7.58
C ALA A 197 12.57 9.19 -6.07
N MET A 198 11.37 8.80 -5.62
CA MET A 198 11.07 8.67 -4.19
C MET A 198 11.99 7.65 -3.50
N SER A 199 12.30 6.54 -4.19
CA SER A 199 13.19 5.49 -3.71
C SER A 199 14.57 5.99 -3.28
N ASP A 200 15.11 7.03 -3.90
CA ASP A 200 16.45 7.55 -3.57
C ASP A 200 16.53 8.07 -2.12
N ALA A 201 15.40 8.55 -1.58
CA ALA A 201 15.33 8.95 -0.17
C ALA A 201 15.40 7.74 0.78
N TYR A 202 14.83 6.62 0.40
CA TYR A 202 14.90 5.37 1.18
C TYR A 202 16.27 4.71 1.05
N ASP A 203 16.85 4.72 -0.16
CA ASP A 203 18.18 4.17 -0.42
C ASP A 203 19.26 4.87 0.40
N MET A 204 19.18 6.18 0.57
CA MET A 204 20.08 6.94 1.45
C MET A 204 20.03 6.47 2.91
N HIS A 205 18.88 5.97 3.36
CA HIS A 205 18.65 5.53 4.74
C HIS A 205 18.53 4.01 4.88
N ARG A 206 18.82 3.24 3.82
CA ARG A 206 18.64 1.79 3.74
C ARG A 206 19.21 1.04 4.94
N GLY A 207 20.48 1.25 5.25
CA GLY A 207 21.14 0.55 6.37
C GLY A 207 20.45 0.82 7.73
N ARG A 208 19.96 2.04 7.93
CA ARG A 208 19.22 2.38 9.16
C ARG A 208 17.83 1.73 9.19
N ILE A 209 17.15 1.65 8.04
CA ILE A 209 15.85 0.97 7.92
C ILE A 209 16.02 -0.52 8.21
N GLU A 210 17.03 -1.15 7.61
CA GLU A 210 17.36 -2.57 7.83
C GLU A 210 17.66 -2.87 9.31
N GLU A 211 18.40 -1.98 9.99
CA GLU A 211 18.68 -2.12 11.42
C GLU A 211 17.38 -2.11 12.26
N TYR A 212 16.42 -1.21 11.94
CA TYR A 212 15.12 -1.21 12.62
C TYR A 212 14.34 -2.50 12.33
N GLN A 213 14.33 -2.98 11.10
CA GLN A 213 13.63 -4.21 10.70
C GLN A 213 14.22 -5.44 11.41
N GLU A 214 15.54 -5.51 11.55
CA GLU A 214 16.21 -6.58 12.29
C GLU A 214 15.90 -6.59 13.80
N ARG A 215 15.72 -5.40 14.39
CA ARG A 215 15.48 -5.22 15.82
C ARG A 215 14.00 -5.34 16.19
N LEU A 216 13.11 -4.97 15.28
CA LEU A 216 11.65 -4.99 15.48
C LEU A 216 11.03 -6.17 14.72
N LYS A 217 11.54 -7.37 14.98
CA LYS A 217 11.07 -8.58 14.30
C LYS A 217 9.61 -8.88 14.59
N TYR A 218 8.99 -9.57 13.64
CA TYR A 218 7.66 -10.15 13.77
C TYR A 218 7.56 -11.01 15.06
N VAL A 219 6.43 -10.93 15.72
CA VAL A 219 6.11 -11.71 16.91
C VAL A 219 5.18 -12.86 16.51
N ASP A 220 5.60 -14.09 16.78
CA ASP A 220 4.83 -15.28 16.40
C ASP A 220 3.37 -15.23 16.86
N GLY A 221 2.48 -15.54 15.95
CA GLY A 221 1.03 -15.52 16.17
C GLY A 221 0.41 -14.12 16.19
N ALA A 222 1.18 -13.04 16.04
CA ALA A 222 0.60 -11.72 15.88
C ALA A 222 -0.08 -11.58 14.50
N THR A 223 -1.24 -10.95 14.47
CA THR A 223 -2.03 -10.69 13.25
C THR A 223 -1.87 -9.24 12.76
N GLY A 224 -1.14 -8.39 13.50
CA GLY A 224 -0.87 -6.99 13.18
C GLY A 224 -0.02 -6.30 14.25
N ALA A 225 0.18 -4.99 14.07
CA ALA A 225 0.88 -4.14 15.01
C ALA A 225 0.37 -2.68 14.95
#